data_1f535f99837943e1a4979a16ce969577
#
_entry.id   1f535f99837943e1a4979a16ce969577
#
_cell.length_a   1.000
_cell.length_b   1.000
_cell.length_c   1.000
_cell.angle_alpha   90.00
_cell.angle_beta   90.00
_cell.angle_gamma   90.00
#
_symmetry.space_group_name_H-M   'P 1'
#
loop_
_entity.id
_entity.type
_entity.pdbx_description
1 polymer ?
#
loop_
_entity_poly.entity_id
_entity_poly.type
_entity_poly.pdbx_seq_one_letter_code
_entity_poly.pdbx_strand_id
1 'polypeptide(L)'
;DATITSISFVSAATAAGTPTNQWFALYDSSRNLLRQTADQATLGWPANTLKTVNLTSTYTTTVEGLYYIGIMMKATTPISVHRRNVGVAAASLALTQLAPILAGASSTGLTDTAPNPAAAITADDSIFYGYCS
;
A
#
# COMPACT_ATOMS: atom_id res chain seq x y z
N ASP A 1 -1.01 -13.17 18.23
CA ASP A 1 -1.36 -13.46 16.83
C ASP A 1 -2.58 -12.63 16.45
N ALA A 2 -2.50 -11.89 15.36
CA ALA A 2 -3.62 -11.15 14.77
C ALA A 2 -3.96 -11.74 13.41
N THR A 3 -5.24 -11.95 13.12
CA THR A 3 -5.69 -12.44 11.82
C THR A 3 -6.10 -11.24 10.97
N ILE A 4 -5.45 -11.07 9.83
CA ILE A 4 -5.71 -10.03 8.85
C ILE A 4 -6.56 -10.63 7.73
N THR A 5 -7.71 -10.03 7.47
CA THR A 5 -8.68 -10.50 6.48
C THR A 5 -8.82 -9.53 5.31
N SER A 6 -8.61 -8.24 5.54
CA SER A 6 -8.78 -7.21 4.53
C SER A 6 -7.77 -6.05 4.69
N ILE A 7 -7.62 -5.27 3.65
CA ILE A 7 -6.84 -4.03 3.64
C ILE A 7 -7.73 -2.90 3.14
N SER A 8 -7.59 -1.73 3.75
CA SER A 8 -8.36 -0.53 3.45
C SER A 8 -7.46 0.66 3.19
N PHE A 9 -7.82 1.45 2.18
CA PHE A 9 -7.23 2.77 1.92
C PHE A 9 -8.32 3.80 1.63
N VAL A 10 -8.01 5.07 1.86
CA VAL A 10 -8.93 6.18 1.60
C VAL A 10 -8.39 7.02 0.44
N SER A 11 -9.19 7.14 -0.63
CA SER A 11 -8.89 8.08 -1.71
C SER A 11 -9.08 9.53 -1.24
N ALA A 12 -8.23 10.42 -1.72
CA ALA A 12 -8.39 11.86 -1.51
C ALA A 12 -9.22 12.49 -2.65
N ALA A 13 -8.97 13.74 -3.00
CA ALA A 13 -9.80 14.52 -3.91
C ALA A 13 -9.87 14.01 -5.36
N THR A 14 -8.96 13.13 -5.77
CA THR A 14 -8.93 12.62 -7.16
C THR A 14 -9.52 11.21 -7.21
N ALA A 15 -10.58 11.04 -8.01
CA ALA A 15 -11.14 9.73 -8.33
C ALA A 15 -10.29 8.99 -9.37
N ALA A 16 -10.41 7.65 -9.41
CA ALA A 16 -9.79 6.85 -10.45
C ALA A 16 -10.46 7.11 -11.82
N GLY A 17 -9.67 7.49 -12.81
CA GLY A 17 -10.10 7.59 -14.21
C GLY A 17 -9.63 6.38 -15.01
N THR A 18 -10.56 5.62 -15.57
CA THR A 18 -10.31 4.42 -16.39
C THR A 18 -9.25 3.49 -15.77
N PRO A 19 -9.52 2.91 -14.58
CA PRO A 19 -8.60 1.96 -13.99
C PRO A 19 -8.51 0.68 -14.82
N THR A 20 -7.34 0.06 -14.84
CA THR A 20 -7.08 -1.21 -15.52
C THR A 20 -6.63 -2.29 -14.56
N ASN A 21 -5.89 -1.92 -13.52
CA ASN A 21 -5.48 -2.83 -12.45
C ASN A 21 -5.44 -2.06 -11.13
N GLN A 22 -5.86 -2.70 -10.05
CA GLN A 22 -5.77 -2.17 -8.70
C GLN A 22 -5.87 -3.28 -7.66
N TRP A 23 -4.93 -3.30 -6.75
CA TRP A 23 -4.88 -4.28 -5.66
C TRP A 23 -4.19 -3.72 -4.44
N PHE A 24 -4.37 -4.39 -3.31
CA PHE A 24 -3.65 -4.16 -2.07
C PHE A 24 -2.83 -5.39 -1.71
N ALA A 25 -1.74 -5.19 -0.99
CA ALA A 25 -0.86 -6.29 -0.61
C ALA A 25 -0.31 -6.11 0.81
N LEU A 26 -0.06 -7.22 1.47
CA LEU A 26 0.57 -7.31 2.77
C LEU A 26 1.97 -7.90 2.61
N TYR A 27 2.96 -7.24 3.19
CA TYR A 27 4.37 -7.65 3.15
C TYR A 27 4.97 -7.74 4.55
N ASP A 28 5.98 -8.59 4.72
CA ASP A 28 6.82 -8.58 5.91
C ASP A 28 7.84 -7.42 5.89
N SER A 29 8.63 -7.31 6.96
CA SER A 29 9.68 -6.29 7.08
C SER A 29 10.79 -6.41 6.03
N SER A 30 10.99 -7.57 5.42
CA SER A 30 11.93 -7.83 4.33
C SER A 30 11.31 -7.61 2.95
N ARG A 31 10.05 -7.19 2.89
CA ARG A 31 9.26 -6.95 1.67
C ARG A 31 8.87 -8.23 0.92
N ASN A 32 8.91 -9.38 1.57
CA ASN A 32 8.33 -10.59 0.99
C ASN A 32 6.82 -10.49 1.02
N LEU A 33 6.18 -10.86 -0.09
CA LEU A 33 4.72 -10.86 -0.20
C LEU A 33 4.13 -11.95 0.69
N LEU A 34 3.29 -11.55 1.63
CA LEU A 34 2.56 -12.47 2.49
C LEU A 34 1.19 -12.80 1.90
N ARG A 35 0.44 -11.77 1.50
CA ARG A 35 -0.88 -11.91 0.87
C ARG A 35 -1.16 -10.70 -0.01
N GLN A 36 -2.05 -10.89 -0.98
CA GLN A 36 -2.63 -9.80 -1.76
C GLN A 36 -4.15 -9.96 -1.89
N THR A 37 -4.81 -8.87 -2.26
CA THR A 37 -6.21 -8.91 -2.70
C THR A 37 -6.29 -9.38 -4.14
N ALA A 38 -7.48 -9.81 -4.57
CA ALA A 38 -7.73 -9.95 -6.01
C ALA A 38 -7.58 -8.59 -6.70
N ASP A 39 -7.12 -8.61 -7.96
CA ASP A 39 -7.12 -7.42 -8.80
C ASP A 39 -8.56 -6.94 -9.01
N GLN A 40 -8.84 -5.69 -8.64
CA GLN A 40 -10.16 -5.06 -8.81
C GLN A 40 -10.34 -4.52 -10.24
N ALA A 41 -9.34 -4.72 -11.09
CA ALA A 41 -9.36 -4.39 -12.52
C ALA A 41 -9.97 -2.99 -12.80
N THR A 42 -11.06 -2.95 -13.55
CA THR A 42 -11.74 -1.73 -13.98
C THR A 42 -12.72 -1.15 -12.95
N LEU A 43 -12.80 -1.72 -11.74
CA LEU A 43 -13.73 -1.23 -10.73
C LEU A 43 -13.41 0.21 -10.32
N GLY A 44 -14.40 1.09 -10.39
CA GLY A 44 -14.22 2.50 -10.03
C GLY A 44 -13.79 2.70 -8.57
N TRP A 45 -13.09 3.79 -8.33
CA TRP A 45 -12.81 4.28 -6.98
C TRP A 45 -13.06 5.78 -6.91
N PRO A 46 -14.22 6.21 -6.36
CA PRO A 46 -14.56 7.63 -6.23
C PRO A 46 -13.58 8.39 -5.34
N ALA A 47 -13.56 9.72 -5.48
CA ALA A 47 -12.81 10.59 -4.56
C ALA A 47 -13.38 10.53 -3.13
N ASN A 48 -12.53 10.80 -2.15
CA ASN A 48 -12.88 10.88 -0.72
C ASN A 48 -13.65 9.65 -0.22
N THR A 49 -13.29 8.46 -0.70
CA THR A 49 -14.01 7.22 -0.41
C THR A 49 -13.07 6.17 0.18
N LEU A 50 -13.52 5.52 1.25
CA LEU A 50 -12.87 4.33 1.79
C LEU A 50 -13.11 3.15 0.83
N LYS A 51 -12.06 2.44 0.51
CA LYS A 51 -12.12 1.16 -0.21
C LYS A 51 -11.48 0.07 0.65
N THR A 52 -12.28 -0.93 0.97
CA THR A 52 -11.86 -2.14 1.69
C THR A 52 -11.92 -3.32 0.74
N VAL A 53 -10.85 -4.09 0.64
CA VAL A 53 -10.79 -5.28 -0.21
C VAL A 53 -10.25 -6.45 0.61
N ASN A 54 -10.93 -7.58 0.53
CA ASN A 54 -10.51 -8.80 1.23
C ASN A 54 -9.25 -9.36 0.58
N LEU A 55 -8.36 -9.89 1.41
CA LEU A 55 -7.24 -10.70 0.95
C LEU A 55 -7.75 -11.95 0.25
N THR A 56 -7.01 -12.47 -0.71
CA THR A 56 -7.34 -13.75 -1.39
C THR A 56 -7.38 -14.93 -0.43
N SER A 57 -6.65 -14.84 0.65
CA SER A 57 -6.75 -15.71 1.84
C SER A 57 -6.30 -14.94 3.07
N THR A 58 -6.83 -15.26 4.23
CA THR A 58 -6.47 -14.62 5.49
C THR A 58 -4.99 -14.84 5.83
N TYR A 59 -4.43 -13.95 6.61
CA TYR A 59 -3.08 -14.07 7.14
C TYR A 59 -3.10 -13.91 8.66
N THR A 60 -2.58 -14.89 9.38
CA THR A 60 -2.39 -14.77 10.83
C THR A 60 -0.93 -14.46 11.10
N THR A 61 -0.68 -13.36 11.81
CA THR A 61 0.67 -12.98 12.20
C THR A 61 1.22 -14.02 13.19
N THR A 62 2.39 -14.54 12.90
CA THR A 62 3.08 -15.53 13.78
C THR A 62 4.30 -14.93 14.45
N VAL A 63 4.68 -13.73 14.06
CA VAL A 63 5.85 -13.01 14.54
C VAL A 63 5.45 -11.57 14.82
N GLU A 64 5.81 -11.06 15.98
CA GLU A 64 5.68 -9.63 16.28
C GLU A 64 6.68 -8.85 15.43
N GLY A 65 6.27 -7.70 14.90
CA GLY A 65 7.17 -6.90 14.10
C GLY A 65 6.46 -5.94 13.14
N LEU A 66 7.26 -5.39 12.24
CA LEU A 66 6.82 -4.48 11.21
C LEU A 66 6.27 -5.25 10.02
N TYR A 67 5.09 -4.85 9.58
CA TYR A 67 4.47 -5.26 8.34
C TYR A 67 4.18 -4.04 7.48
N TYR A 68 4.26 -4.19 6.17
CA TYR A 68 3.89 -3.14 5.23
C TYR A 68 2.59 -3.50 4.53
N ILE A 69 1.72 -2.51 4.37
CA ILE A 69 0.60 -2.58 3.45
C ILE A 69 0.90 -1.77 2.20
N GLY A 70 0.68 -2.38 1.04
CA GLY A 70 0.91 -1.76 -0.25
C GLY A 70 -0.40 -1.51 -1.00
N ILE A 71 -0.41 -0.45 -1.78
CA ILE A 71 -1.47 -0.11 -2.72
C ILE A 71 -0.87 0.04 -4.11
N MET A 72 -1.51 -0.53 -5.10
CA MET A 72 -1.20 -0.30 -6.50
C MET A 72 -2.46 0.12 -7.26
N MET A 73 -2.31 1.09 -8.12
CA MET A 73 -3.32 1.44 -9.11
C MET A 73 -2.68 1.82 -10.43
N LYS A 74 -3.14 1.16 -11.49
CA LYS A 74 -2.87 1.52 -12.89
C LYS A 74 -4.15 2.06 -13.49
N ALA A 75 -4.15 3.33 -13.88
CA ALA A 75 -5.29 4.04 -14.43
C ALA A 75 -4.80 5.18 -15.32
N THR A 76 -5.67 5.70 -16.20
CA THR A 76 -5.36 6.94 -16.94
C THR A 76 -5.20 8.13 -16.00
N THR A 77 -5.99 8.16 -14.93
CA THR A 77 -5.84 9.07 -13.81
C THR A 77 -5.85 8.25 -12.54
N PRO A 78 -4.68 7.99 -11.90
CA PRO A 78 -4.65 7.32 -10.61
C PRO A 78 -5.32 8.16 -9.52
N ILE A 79 -5.88 7.49 -8.50
CA ILE A 79 -6.38 8.20 -7.32
C ILE A 79 -5.24 8.98 -6.64
N SER A 80 -5.60 10.08 -6.00
CA SER A 80 -4.80 10.55 -4.88
C SER A 80 -5.21 9.77 -3.62
N VAL A 81 -4.25 9.46 -2.77
CA VAL A 81 -4.50 8.77 -1.49
C VAL A 81 -4.41 9.80 -0.36
N HIS A 82 -5.32 9.71 0.60
CA HIS A 82 -5.23 10.53 1.80
C HIS A 82 -3.89 10.28 2.49
N ARG A 83 -3.16 11.37 2.73
CA ARG A 83 -1.84 11.32 3.37
C ARG A 83 -1.67 12.51 4.30
N ARG A 84 -0.79 12.36 5.28
CA ARG A 84 -0.30 13.45 6.10
C ARG A 84 1.18 13.65 5.79
N ASN A 85 1.54 14.86 5.44
CA ASN A 85 2.93 15.24 5.36
C ASN A 85 3.49 15.31 6.80
N VAL A 86 4.55 14.55 7.06
CA VAL A 86 5.23 14.52 8.36
C VAL A 86 6.47 15.42 8.37
N GLY A 87 6.65 16.19 7.30
CA GLY A 87 7.78 17.11 7.14
C GLY A 87 9.05 16.41 6.68
N VAL A 88 10.05 17.23 6.41
CA VAL A 88 11.36 16.85 5.86
C VAL A 88 12.10 15.81 6.71
N ALA A 89 11.68 15.66 7.96
CA ALA A 89 12.37 14.81 8.92
C ALA A 89 12.32 13.31 8.58
N ALA A 90 11.25 12.84 7.96
CA ALA A 90 11.15 11.40 7.64
C ALA A 90 11.92 11.01 6.37
N ALA A 91 12.03 11.93 5.40
CA ALA A 91 12.66 11.67 4.11
C ALA A 91 14.11 12.17 4.02
N SER A 92 14.43 13.29 4.72
CA SER A 92 15.74 13.94 4.59
C SER A 92 16.71 13.62 5.69
N LEU A 93 16.27 12.95 6.74
CA LEU A 93 17.22 12.37 7.66
C LEU A 93 17.86 11.16 6.95
N ALA A 94 18.92 11.44 6.20
CA ALA A 94 19.89 10.46 5.77
C ALA A 94 20.58 9.78 6.98
N LEU A 95 19.83 9.62 8.06
CA LEU A 95 20.22 8.83 9.19
C LEU A 95 19.92 7.37 8.79
N THR A 96 20.96 6.69 8.36
CA THR A 96 20.97 5.23 8.18
C THR A 96 20.43 4.47 9.42
N GLN A 97 20.18 5.19 10.50
CA GLN A 97 19.64 4.71 11.76
C GLN A 97 18.12 4.88 11.91
N LEU A 98 17.44 5.55 11.00
CA LEU A 98 15.97 5.64 11.00
C LEU A 98 15.34 4.58 10.10
N ALA A 99 15.92 3.41 10.05
CA ALA A 99 15.19 2.23 9.63
C ALA A 99 14.18 1.84 10.73
N PRO A 100 12.97 1.42 10.38
CA PRO A 100 12.49 1.13 9.03
C PRO A 100 11.90 2.36 8.31
N ILE A 101 11.94 2.35 6.98
CA ILE A 101 11.19 3.31 6.16
C ILE A 101 9.69 3.02 6.36
N LEU A 102 8.95 4.00 6.88
CA LEU A 102 7.54 3.82 7.24
C LEU A 102 6.58 4.01 6.06
N ALA A 103 6.95 4.80 5.07
CA ALA A 103 6.15 5.03 3.88
C ALA A 103 7.03 5.39 2.68
N GLY A 104 6.58 5.05 1.49
CA GLY A 104 7.29 5.40 0.27
C GLY A 104 6.74 4.68 -0.95
N ALA A 105 7.40 4.91 -2.08
CA ALA A 105 7.13 4.23 -3.33
C ALA A 105 8.08 3.04 -3.51
N SER A 106 7.56 1.97 -4.08
CA SER A 106 8.31 0.77 -4.44
C SER A 106 7.81 0.28 -5.79
N SER A 107 8.64 -0.40 -6.56
CA SER A 107 8.27 -1.08 -7.80
C SER A 107 7.54 -0.22 -8.83
N THR A 108 7.76 -0.46 -10.09
CA THR A 108 7.09 0.19 -11.22
C THR A 108 6.65 -0.85 -12.25
N GLY A 109 5.78 -0.47 -13.19
CA GLY A 109 5.34 -1.35 -14.27
C GLY A 109 4.46 -2.53 -13.83
N LEU A 110 3.82 -2.41 -12.66
CA LEU A 110 3.00 -3.47 -12.08
C LEU A 110 1.69 -3.66 -12.83
N THR A 111 1.15 -4.88 -12.76
CA THR A 111 -0.13 -5.28 -13.35
C THR A 111 -1.04 -5.90 -12.28
N ASP A 112 -1.56 -7.07 -12.50
CA ASP A 112 -2.54 -7.77 -11.66
C ASP A 112 -1.94 -8.48 -10.43
N THR A 113 -0.61 -8.65 -10.42
CA THR A 113 0.08 -9.41 -9.36
C THR A 113 1.06 -8.54 -8.60
N ALA A 114 1.04 -8.63 -7.28
CA ALA A 114 1.99 -7.97 -6.40
C ALA A 114 3.39 -8.61 -6.52
N PRO A 115 4.46 -7.81 -6.58
CA PRO A 115 5.82 -8.33 -6.68
C PRO A 115 6.26 -9.07 -5.40
N ASN A 116 7.09 -10.09 -5.55
CA ASN A 116 7.65 -10.84 -4.43
C ASN A 116 9.14 -11.17 -4.65
N PRO A 117 10.07 -10.52 -3.94
CA PRO A 117 9.83 -9.39 -3.01
C PRO A 117 9.49 -8.09 -3.75
N ALA A 118 8.89 -7.15 -3.03
CA ALA A 118 8.76 -5.80 -3.52
C ALA A 118 10.16 -5.13 -3.63
N ALA A 119 10.34 -4.24 -4.59
CA ALA A 119 11.57 -3.49 -4.73
C ALA A 119 11.89 -2.64 -3.49
N ALA A 120 13.10 -2.13 -3.40
CA ALA A 120 13.48 -1.23 -2.32
C ALA A 120 12.52 -0.02 -2.27
N ILE A 121 12.15 0.37 -1.06
CA ILE A 121 11.25 1.49 -0.85
C ILE A 121 12.05 2.78 -1.00
N THR A 122 11.60 3.68 -1.86
CA THR A 122 12.05 5.07 -1.87
C THR A 122 11.18 5.84 -0.90
N ALA A 123 11.78 6.36 0.17
CA ALA A 123 11.06 7.05 1.23
C ALA A 123 10.26 8.25 0.72
N ASP A 124 9.06 8.43 1.24
CA ASP A 124 8.21 9.61 1.03
C ASP A 124 8.16 10.44 2.33
N ASP A 125 7.93 11.73 2.21
CA ASP A 125 7.74 12.64 3.35
C ASP A 125 6.32 12.58 3.92
N SER A 126 5.50 11.66 3.44
CA SER A 126 4.10 11.52 3.79
C SER A 126 3.79 10.12 4.30
N ILE A 127 2.89 10.04 5.27
CA ILE A 127 2.29 8.79 5.72
C ILE A 127 0.89 8.68 5.13
N PHE A 128 0.62 7.58 4.45
CA PHE A 128 -0.66 7.30 3.80
C PHE A 128 -1.66 6.70 4.81
N TYR A 129 -2.93 7.09 4.68
CA TYR A 129 -3.99 6.50 5.48
C TYR A 129 -4.43 5.17 4.90
N GLY A 130 -4.06 4.11 5.59
CA GLY A 130 -4.50 2.74 5.30
C GLY A 130 -4.42 1.89 6.56
N TYR A 131 -5.19 0.81 6.60
CA TYR A 131 -5.18 -0.14 7.71
C TYR A 131 -5.55 -1.54 7.22
N CYS A 132 -5.24 -2.53 8.03
CA CYS A 132 -5.69 -3.90 7.87
C CYS A 132 -6.63 -4.32 9.00
N SER A 133 -7.55 -5.20 8.72
CA SER A 133 -8.51 -5.75 9.67
C SER A 133 -8.69 -7.26 9.48
#